data_cf3f121841ed5053151d3ebabe93f59d
#
_entry.id   cf3f121841ed5053151d3ebabe93f59d
#
_cell.length_a   1.000
_cell.length_b   1.000
_cell.length_c   1.000
_cell.angle_alpha   90.00
_cell.angle_beta   90.00
_cell.angle_gamma   90.00
#
_symmetry.space_group_name_H-M   'P 1'
#
loop_
_entity.id
_entity.type
_entity.pdbx_description
1 polymer ?
#
loop_
_entity_poly.entity_id
_entity_poly.type
_entity_poly.pdbx_seq_one_letter_code
_entity_poly.pdbx_strand_id
1 'polypeptide(L)'
;MHKVCPVVYRTHTGDVEVLAFAHPSAGKQFVKGTVEPSETPLAAAKRELWEESGLTAQSPMALLGQCEIGPSRQLWHFFRCQAVGLPDTWQHLTADDHGHTFAFFWHPIDLPLDQDWHPIFHEAFNFFAPRLWP
;
A
#
# COMPACT_ATOMS: atom_id res chain seq x y z
N MET A 1 -16.49 4.66 7.35
CA MET A 1 -15.47 5.35 6.54
C MET A 1 -14.75 4.34 5.68
N HIS A 2 -14.49 4.70 4.45
CA HIS A 2 -13.83 3.82 3.48
C HIS A 2 -12.37 4.23 3.30
N LYS A 3 -11.49 3.23 3.31
CA LYS A 3 -10.07 3.39 3.01
C LYS A 3 -9.71 2.67 1.73
N VAL A 4 -8.62 3.07 1.10
CA VAL A 4 -8.06 2.36 -0.04
C VAL A 4 -6.62 1.99 0.25
N CYS A 5 -6.20 0.85 -0.29
CA CYS A 5 -4.82 0.38 -0.19
C CYS A 5 -4.39 -0.11 -1.57
N PRO A 6 -3.68 0.72 -2.33
CA PRO A 6 -3.11 0.26 -3.60
C PRO A 6 -1.89 -0.62 -3.31
N VAL A 7 -2.01 -1.90 -3.65
CA VAL A 7 -0.96 -2.88 -3.43
C VAL A 7 -0.12 -2.97 -4.71
N VAL A 8 1.01 -2.30 -4.68
CA VAL A 8 1.97 -2.33 -5.80
C VAL A 8 2.91 -3.51 -5.56
N TYR A 9 3.04 -4.38 -6.56
CA TYR A 9 3.90 -5.54 -6.43
C TYR A 9 4.83 -5.67 -7.64
N ARG A 10 5.93 -6.37 -7.42
CA ARG A 10 6.89 -6.73 -8.46
C ARG A 10 7.33 -8.17 -8.28
N THR A 11 7.80 -8.77 -9.35
CA THR A 11 8.49 -10.06 -9.29
C THR A 11 10.00 -9.79 -9.33
N HIS A 12 10.72 -10.24 -8.32
CA HIS A 12 12.16 -10.05 -8.21
C HIS A 12 12.81 -11.40 -7.93
N THR A 13 13.68 -11.85 -8.84
CA THR A 13 14.35 -13.16 -8.75
C THR A 13 13.38 -14.32 -8.49
N GLY A 14 12.19 -14.27 -9.10
CA GLY A 14 11.18 -15.32 -8.96
C GLY A 14 10.23 -15.12 -7.78
N ASP A 15 10.51 -14.19 -6.87
CA ASP A 15 9.69 -13.92 -5.70
C ASP A 15 8.84 -12.68 -5.90
N VAL A 16 7.65 -12.68 -5.29
CA VAL A 16 6.77 -11.52 -5.28
C VAL A 16 7.10 -10.64 -4.09
N GLU A 17 7.25 -9.35 -4.35
CA GLU A 17 7.47 -8.34 -3.32
C GLU A 17 6.44 -7.24 -3.44
N VAL A 18 6.05 -6.65 -2.31
CA VAL A 18 5.07 -5.58 -2.26
C VAL A 18 5.72 -4.29 -1.76
N LEU A 19 5.26 -3.18 -2.33
CA LEU A 19 5.78 -1.86 -1.99
C LEU A 19 5.32 -1.45 -0.59
N ALA A 20 6.25 -0.96 0.20
CA ALA A 20 6.03 -0.47 1.55
C ALA A 20 6.93 0.71 1.82
N PHE A 21 6.72 1.40 2.92
CA PHE A 21 7.60 2.50 3.31
C PHE A 21 7.76 2.59 4.82
N ALA A 22 8.88 3.18 5.23
CA ALA A 22 9.12 3.53 6.61
C ALA A 22 8.73 4.99 6.81
N HIS A 23 7.76 5.22 7.71
CA HIS A 23 7.38 6.54 8.15
C HIS A 23 8.40 7.00 9.21
N PRO A 24 8.82 8.28 9.22
CA PRO A 24 9.86 8.72 10.16
C PRO A 24 9.50 8.56 11.65
N SER A 25 8.20 8.48 11.98
CA SER A 25 7.78 8.37 13.37
C SER A 25 6.68 7.34 13.63
N ALA A 26 6.12 6.72 12.59
CA ALA A 26 4.94 5.85 12.74
C ALA A 26 5.18 4.41 12.27
N GLY A 27 6.44 4.03 12.05
CA GLY A 27 6.78 2.66 11.66
C GLY A 27 6.56 2.37 10.18
N LYS A 28 6.61 1.08 9.85
CA LYS A 28 6.46 0.62 8.47
C LYS A 28 4.99 0.54 8.09
N GLN A 29 4.69 0.89 6.85
CA GLN A 29 3.32 0.99 6.36
C GLN A 29 3.22 0.56 4.89
N PHE A 30 2.00 0.19 4.49
CA PHE A 30 1.61 0.14 3.09
C PHE A 30 0.95 1.47 2.73
N VAL A 31 0.98 1.84 1.45
CA VAL A 31 0.25 3.02 0.97
C VAL A 31 -1.23 2.82 1.25
N LYS A 32 -1.85 3.79 1.90
CA LYS A 32 -3.29 3.79 2.19
C LYS A 32 -3.79 5.19 2.35
N GLY A 33 -5.08 5.35 2.23
CA GLY A 33 -5.70 6.64 2.51
C GLY A 33 -7.21 6.57 2.48
N THR A 34 -7.83 7.70 2.68
CA THR A 34 -9.29 7.82 2.81
C THR A 34 -9.92 8.10 1.46
N VAL A 35 -11.03 7.43 1.17
CA VAL A 35 -11.88 7.78 0.02
C VAL A 35 -12.60 9.08 0.34
N GLU A 36 -12.44 10.09 -0.48
CA GLU A 36 -13.10 11.37 -0.32
C GLU A 36 -14.55 11.31 -0.82
N PRO A 37 -15.44 12.23 -0.37
CA PRO A 37 -16.89 12.10 -0.62
C PRO A 37 -17.32 11.94 -2.06
N SER A 38 -16.60 12.52 -3.02
CA SER A 38 -16.97 12.45 -4.43
C SER A 38 -16.08 11.50 -5.26
N GLU A 39 -15.21 10.75 -4.58
CA GLU A 39 -14.28 9.83 -5.25
C GLU A 39 -14.85 8.42 -5.30
N THR A 40 -14.50 7.69 -6.38
CA THR A 40 -14.59 6.24 -6.36
C THR A 40 -13.40 5.66 -5.59
N PRO A 41 -13.50 4.45 -5.04
CA PRO A 41 -12.34 3.80 -4.43
C PRO A 41 -11.13 3.69 -5.38
N LEU A 42 -11.35 3.40 -6.67
CA LEU A 42 -10.26 3.32 -7.63
C LEU A 42 -9.56 4.67 -7.82
N ALA A 43 -10.31 5.75 -7.93
CA ALA A 43 -9.75 7.09 -8.06
C ALA A 43 -8.95 7.47 -6.80
N ALA A 44 -9.48 7.14 -5.63
CA ALA A 44 -8.78 7.39 -4.35
C ALA A 44 -7.48 6.59 -4.27
N ALA A 45 -7.48 5.32 -4.72
CA ALA A 45 -6.28 4.50 -4.72
C ALA A 45 -5.18 5.09 -5.59
N LYS A 46 -5.54 5.58 -6.78
CA LYS A 46 -4.57 6.24 -7.67
C LYS A 46 -4.04 7.53 -7.08
N ARG A 47 -4.90 8.33 -6.47
CA ARG A 47 -4.51 9.59 -5.84
C ARG A 47 -3.57 9.35 -4.66
N GLU A 48 -3.92 8.43 -3.77
CA GLU A 48 -3.10 8.11 -2.61
C GLU A 48 -1.74 7.55 -3.01
N LEU A 49 -1.69 6.72 -4.05
CA LEU A 49 -0.41 6.20 -4.54
C LEU A 49 0.48 7.35 -5.00
N TRP A 50 -0.06 8.29 -5.76
CA TRP A 50 0.68 9.45 -6.21
C TRP A 50 1.14 10.33 -5.05
N GLU A 51 0.24 10.64 -4.11
CA GLU A 51 0.55 11.53 -3.00
C GLU A 51 1.64 10.96 -2.09
N GLU A 52 1.55 9.67 -1.76
CA GLU A 52 2.47 9.06 -0.78
C GLU A 52 3.76 8.56 -1.39
N SER A 53 3.76 8.10 -2.64
CA SER A 53 4.95 7.49 -3.24
C SER A 53 5.52 8.25 -4.43
N GLY A 54 4.76 9.15 -5.02
CA GLY A 54 5.14 9.79 -6.28
C GLY A 54 4.90 8.93 -7.52
N LEU A 55 4.30 7.76 -7.35
CA LEU A 55 4.10 6.84 -8.47
C LEU A 55 2.74 7.02 -9.12
N THR A 56 2.70 6.82 -10.44
CA THR A 56 1.48 6.56 -11.18
C THR A 56 1.40 5.07 -11.49
N ALA A 57 0.17 4.54 -11.60
CA ALA A 57 -0.01 3.13 -11.92
C ALA A 57 0.56 2.82 -13.30
N GLN A 58 1.47 1.84 -13.39
CA GLN A 58 2.08 1.41 -14.65
C GLN A 58 1.19 0.42 -15.40
N SER A 59 0.24 -0.18 -14.71
CA SER A 59 -0.73 -1.11 -15.27
C SER A 59 -2.09 -0.81 -14.65
N PRO A 60 -3.19 -1.32 -15.23
CA PRO A 60 -4.51 -1.14 -14.62
C PRO A 60 -4.53 -1.69 -13.20
N MET A 61 -5.15 -0.94 -12.29
CA MET A 61 -5.39 -1.43 -10.93
C MET A 61 -6.62 -2.32 -10.94
N ALA A 62 -6.48 -3.54 -10.42
CA ALA A 62 -7.57 -4.51 -10.32
C ALA A 62 -7.95 -4.70 -8.86
N LEU A 63 -9.25 -4.73 -8.58
CA LEU A 63 -9.75 -4.94 -7.23
C LEU A 63 -9.36 -6.34 -6.73
N LEU A 64 -8.65 -6.41 -5.60
CA LEU A 64 -8.35 -7.66 -4.91
C LEU A 64 -9.50 -8.07 -4.01
N GLY A 65 -10.17 -7.10 -3.40
CA GLY A 65 -11.26 -7.35 -2.49
C GLY A 65 -11.40 -6.25 -1.45
N GLN A 66 -12.28 -6.48 -0.50
CA GLN A 66 -12.61 -5.54 0.57
C GLN A 66 -12.57 -6.28 1.90
N CYS A 67 -12.17 -5.58 2.95
CA CYS A 67 -12.08 -6.16 4.28
C CYS A 67 -12.22 -5.06 5.33
N GLU A 68 -12.94 -5.34 6.40
CA GLU A 68 -12.97 -4.45 7.56
C GLU A 68 -11.66 -4.60 8.33
N ILE A 69 -11.03 -3.48 8.65
CA ILE A 69 -9.71 -3.45 9.28
C ILE A 69 -9.76 -2.58 10.54
N GLY A 70 -9.09 -3.06 11.58
CA GLY A 70 -8.88 -2.32 12.81
C GLY A 70 -10.05 -2.33 13.75
N PRO A 71 -9.87 -1.74 14.96
CA PRO A 71 -10.91 -1.74 16.00
C PRO A 71 -12.15 -0.92 15.62
N SER A 72 -11.99 0.10 14.76
CA SER A 72 -13.12 0.88 14.27
C SER A 72 -13.80 0.26 13.04
N ARG A 73 -13.32 -0.89 12.58
CA ARG A 73 -13.87 -1.67 11.49
C ARG A 73 -14.10 -0.84 10.23
N GLN A 74 -13.08 -0.08 9.83
CA GLN A 74 -13.12 0.68 8.59
C GLN A 74 -13.05 -0.28 7.41
N LEU A 75 -13.84 -0.03 6.37
CA LEU A 75 -13.82 -0.87 5.18
C LEU A 75 -12.67 -0.43 4.26
N TRP A 76 -11.73 -1.33 4.04
CA TRP A 76 -10.60 -1.10 3.15
C TRP A 76 -10.82 -1.80 1.81
N HIS A 77 -10.56 -1.06 0.73
CA HIS A 77 -10.61 -1.56 -0.64
C HIS A 77 -9.17 -1.76 -1.11
N PHE A 78 -8.82 -2.99 -1.47
CA PHE A 78 -7.47 -3.34 -1.90
C PHE A 78 -7.43 -3.49 -3.41
N PHE A 79 -6.48 -2.82 -4.05
CA PHE A 79 -6.26 -2.90 -5.49
C PHE A 79 -4.85 -3.38 -5.74
N ARG A 80 -4.67 -4.28 -6.71
CA ARG A 80 -3.33 -4.72 -7.10
C ARG A 80 -2.87 -3.96 -8.34
N CYS A 81 -1.58 -3.65 -8.40
CA CYS A 81 -0.95 -2.99 -9.52
C CYS A 81 0.46 -3.52 -9.69
N GLN A 82 0.74 -4.14 -10.83
CA GLN A 82 2.08 -4.64 -11.09
C GLN A 82 3.00 -3.51 -11.53
N ALA A 83 4.23 -3.53 -11.04
CA ALA A 83 5.26 -2.57 -11.39
C ALA A 83 6.50 -3.27 -11.92
N VAL A 84 7.20 -2.61 -12.86
CA VAL A 84 8.46 -3.07 -13.41
C VAL A 84 9.42 -1.89 -13.48
N GLY A 85 10.71 -2.17 -13.28
CA GLY A 85 11.75 -1.15 -13.47
C GLY A 85 11.81 -0.07 -12.39
N LEU A 86 11.16 -0.27 -11.26
CA LEU A 86 11.27 0.66 -10.14
C LEU A 86 12.53 0.39 -9.32
N PRO A 87 13.11 1.44 -8.70
CA PRO A 87 14.27 1.25 -7.82
C PRO A 87 13.96 0.32 -6.65
N ASP A 88 15.01 -0.28 -6.08
CA ASP A 88 14.87 -1.09 -4.87
C ASP A 88 14.50 -0.25 -3.64
N THR A 89 14.96 1.00 -3.61
CA THR A 89 14.62 1.95 -2.56
C THR A 89 14.57 3.36 -3.13
N TRP A 90 13.73 4.21 -2.53
CA TRP A 90 13.73 5.64 -2.80
C TRP A 90 13.07 6.37 -1.65
N GLN A 91 13.20 7.68 -1.66
CA GLN A 91 12.54 8.53 -0.69
C GLN A 91 11.57 9.46 -1.42
N HIS A 92 10.44 9.73 -0.79
CA HIS A 92 9.45 10.65 -1.32
C HIS A 92 8.99 11.61 -0.24
N LEU A 93 9.13 12.91 -0.50
CA LEU A 93 8.60 13.95 0.37
C LEU A 93 7.13 14.15 0.02
N THR A 94 6.24 13.76 0.91
CA THR A 94 4.82 13.99 0.70
C THR A 94 4.43 15.37 1.21
N ALA A 95 3.56 16.05 0.47
CA ALA A 95 2.98 17.32 0.93
C ALA A 95 1.92 17.10 2.01
N ASP A 96 1.34 15.91 2.06
CA ASP A 96 0.42 15.51 3.10
C ASP A 96 1.16 15.18 4.38
N ASP A 97 0.42 15.01 5.48
CA ASP A 97 0.96 14.58 6.76
C ASP A 97 2.15 15.45 7.19
N HIS A 98 2.00 16.77 6.99
CA HIS A 98 2.97 17.79 7.40
C HIS A 98 4.35 17.67 6.71
N GLY A 99 4.39 17.12 5.51
CA GLY A 99 5.62 17.09 4.72
C GLY A 99 6.65 16.07 5.18
N HIS A 100 6.21 14.92 5.65
CA HIS A 100 7.14 13.84 6.02
C HIS A 100 7.81 13.22 4.80
N THR A 101 9.03 12.74 4.99
CA THR A 101 9.75 11.96 3.98
C THR A 101 9.55 10.48 4.27
N PHE A 102 8.99 9.75 3.29
CA PHE A 102 8.76 8.31 3.39
C PHE A 102 9.88 7.58 2.68
N ALA A 103 10.47 6.59 3.35
CA ALA A 103 11.53 5.76 2.79
C ALA A 103 10.94 4.46 2.25
N PHE A 104 10.86 4.33 0.91
CA PHE A 104 10.23 3.20 0.25
C PHE A 104 11.18 2.01 0.12
N PHE A 105 10.62 0.81 0.25
CA PHE A 105 11.30 -0.46 0.10
C PHE A 105 10.32 -1.53 -0.35
N TRP A 106 10.83 -2.72 -0.63
CA TRP A 106 10.01 -3.85 -1.07
C TRP A 106 10.03 -4.93 0.01
N HIS A 107 8.83 -5.43 0.34
CA HIS A 107 8.66 -6.47 1.35
C HIS A 107 8.30 -7.79 0.67
N PRO A 108 9.04 -8.89 0.93
CA PRO A 108 8.70 -10.20 0.37
C PRO A 108 7.31 -10.66 0.83
N ILE A 109 6.50 -11.16 -0.11
CA ILE A 109 5.12 -11.54 0.18
C ILE A 109 5.03 -12.73 1.14
N ASP A 110 6.05 -13.57 1.19
CA ASP A 110 6.09 -14.75 2.05
C ASP A 110 6.77 -14.50 3.39
N LEU A 111 7.21 -13.28 3.67
CA LEU A 111 7.84 -12.92 4.94
C LEU A 111 6.81 -12.24 5.84
N PRO A 112 6.52 -12.81 7.03
CA PRO A 112 5.61 -12.16 7.97
C PRO A 112 6.08 -10.77 8.37
N LEU A 113 5.14 -9.89 8.68
CA LEU A 113 5.45 -8.56 9.22
C LEU A 113 5.89 -8.69 10.69
N ASP A 114 6.82 -7.83 11.09
CA ASP A 114 7.30 -7.79 12.47
C ASP A 114 6.62 -6.68 13.29
N GLN A 115 7.13 -6.42 14.50
CA GLN A 115 6.53 -5.44 15.39
C GLN A 115 6.74 -3.98 14.97
N ASP A 116 7.54 -3.71 13.94
CA ASP A 116 7.70 -2.35 13.40
C ASP A 116 6.47 -1.89 12.64
N TRP A 117 5.53 -2.80 12.38
CA TRP A 117 4.29 -2.51 11.68
C TRP A 117 3.13 -2.42 12.67
N HIS A 118 2.32 -1.35 12.55
CA HIS A 118 1.09 -1.24 13.34
C HIS A 118 0.16 -2.43 13.05
N PRO A 119 -0.59 -2.92 14.08
CA PRO A 119 -1.49 -4.08 13.90
C PRO A 119 -2.45 -4.00 12.70
N ILE A 120 -2.92 -2.81 12.33
CA ILE A 120 -3.81 -2.68 11.16
C ILE A 120 -3.13 -3.16 9.87
N PHE A 121 -1.81 -3.00 9.75
CA PHE A 121 -1.08 -3.46 8.57
C PHE A 121 -0.89 -4.98 8.59
N HIS A 122 -0.79 -5.60 9.77
CA HIS A 122 -0.81 -7.06 9.89
C HIS A 122 -2.15 -7.60 9.37
N GLU A 123 -3.27 -6.99 9.75
CA GLU A 123 -4.59 -7.39 9.24
C GLU A 123 -4.68 -7.22 7.73
N ALA A 124 -4.22 -6.07 7.22
CA ALA A 124 -4.23 -5.79 5.79
C ALA A 124 -3.39 -6.83 5.02
N PHE A 125 -2.17 -7.09 5.48
CA PHE A 125 -1.27 -8.05 4.86
C PHE A 125 -1.88 -9.47 4.85
N ASN A 126 -2.46 -9.89 5.96
CA ASN A 126 -3.11 -11.18 6.05
C ASN A 126 -4.26 -11.31 5.04
N PHE A 127 -4.93 -10.21 4.73
CA PHE A 127 -5.99 -10.22 3.73
C PHE A 127 -5.44 -10.27 2.30
N PHE A 128 -4.52 -9.35 1.94
CA PHE A 128 -4.15 -9.21 0.54
C PHE A 128 -3.05 -10.18 0.09
N ALA A 129 -2.16 -10.62 0.97
CA ALA A 129 -1.02 -11.44 0.58
C ALA A 129 -1.43 -12.74 -0.11
N PRO A 130 -2.37 -13.55 0.44
CA PRO A 130 -2.79 -14.77 -0.24
C PRO A 130 -3.58 -14.50 -1.53
N ARG A 131 -4.16 -13.32 -1.69
CA ARG A 131 -4.94 -12.95 -2.87
C ARG A 131 -4.09 -12.34 -3.98
N LEU A 132 -2.92 -11.86 -3.62
CA LEU A 132 -2.01 -11.25 -4.57
C LEU A 132 -1.32 -12.29 -5.45
N TRP A 133 -1.03 -13.43 -4.90
CA TRP A 133 -0.41 -14.52 -5.63
C TRP A 133 -1.46 -15.22 -6.49
N PRO A 134 -1.20 -15.40 -7.79
CA PRO A 134 -2.13 -16.10 -8.69
C PRO A 134 -2.24 -17.61 -8.40
#